data_0e4886a7fd402d3a2e0844f9618a9ea9
#
_entry.id   0e4886a7fd402d3a2e0844f9618a9ea9
#
_cell.length_a   1.000
_cell.length_b   1.000
_cell.length_c   1.000
_cell.angle_alpha   90.00
_cell.angle_beta   90.00
_cell.angle_gamma   90.00
#
_symmetry.space_group_name_H-M   'P 1'
#
loop_
_entity.id
_entity.type
_entity.pdbx_description
1 polymer ?
#
loop_
_entity_poly.entity_id
_entity_poly.type
_entity_poly.pdbx_seq_one_letter_code
_entity_poly.pdbx_strand_id
1 'polypeptide(L)'
;MGDLFESFQRKKEYLICIDSDGCAMDTMDIKHFQCFGPCMVREWGLEQWEEALLERWNEVNLYSMTRGINRFKALAIVLHEASGKYRSIDGIDAFVRWCETAPELSGEALSKMKTVEANVCFQKALSWSKAVNAAIERLPEEAKKPYDGVAEGIRAAHEKADIAIVSSANKQAVVEEWERCGLLPFTDIVLTQTEGSKAYCISRLLEAGYERDHVLMIGDAPGDHQAAGQNGVCYYPILVKREAQSWRQFREEALERFLNGSYRGGYENQCAADFEKNLGKGENNG
;
A
#
# COMPACT_ATOMS: atom_id res chain seq x y z
N MET A 1 21.95 -12.14 8.36
CA MET A 1 20.81 -11.66 9.17
C MET A 1 19.89 -12.84 9.35
N GLY A 2 19.50 -13.18 10.60
CA GLY A 2 18.52 -14.25 10.83
C GLY A 2 17.18 -13.89 10.17
N ASP A 3 16.40 -14.89 9.80
CA ASP A 3 15.04 -14.71 9.27
C ASP A 3 14.19 -14.05 10.36
N LEU A 4 13.60 -12.87 10.06
CA LEU A 4 12.75 -12.14 11.02
C LEU A 4 11.59 -12.99 11.51
N PHE A 5 11.06 -13.85 10.65
CA PHE A 5 9.98 -14.75 10.98
C PHE A 5 10.39 -15.83 11.99
N GLU A 6 11.64 -16.33 11.92
CA GLU A 6 12.18 -17.30 12.89
C GLU A 6 12.35 -16.69 14.28
N SER A 7 12.60 -15.37 14.35
CA SER A 7 12.76 -14.65 15.61
C SER A 7 11.44 -14.18 16.21
N PHE A 8 10.37 -14.12 15.40
CA PHE A 8 9.05 -13.71 15.85
C PHE A 8 8.41 -14.80 16.70
N GLN A 9 7.93 -14.43 17.88
CA GLN A 9 7.23 -15.34 18.78
C GLN A 9 5.84 -14.82 19.04
N ARG A 10 4.85 -15.67 18.78
CA ARG A 10 3.47 -15.43 19.18
C ARG A 10 3.38 -15.23 20.70
N LYS A 11 2.78 -14.12 21.13
CA LYS A 11 2.57 -13.78 22.54
C LYS A 11 1.11 -13.82 22.93
N LYS A 12 0.20 -13.61 21.96
CA LYS A 12 -1.24 -13.51 22.18
C LYS A 12 -2.00 -14.46 21.25
N GLU A 13 -3.27 -14.61 21.51
CA GLU A 13 -4.13 -15.50 20.72
C GLU A 13 -4.44 -14.93 19.35
N TYR A 14 -4.54 -13.61 19.23
CA TYR A 14 -4.89 -12.87 18.02
C TYR A 14 -3.69 -12.17 17.41
N LEU A 15 -3.74 -11.96 16.10
CA LEU A 15 -2.77 -11.18 15.33
C LEU A 15 -3.51 -10.16 14.47
N ILE A 16 -3.04 -8.91 14.48
CA ILE A 16 -3.54 -7.87 13.59
C ILE A 16 -2.39 -7.37 12.73
N CYS A 17 -2.51 -7.58 11.43
CA CYS A 17 -1.62 -7.05 10.40
C CYS A 17 -2.13 -5.69 9.94
N ILE A 18 -1.28 -4.68 9.92
CA ILE A 18 -1.68 -3.29 9.59
C ILE A 18 -0.80 -2.79 8.45
N ASP A 19 -1.42 -2.30 7.37
CA ASP A 19 -0.70 -1.55 6.34
C ASP A 19 -0.33 -0.14 6.83
N SER A 20 0.69 0.46 6.24
CA SER A 20 1.20 1.77 6.64
C SER A 20 0.62 2.92 5.81
N ASP A 21 1.09 3.10 4.56
CA ASP A 21 0.73 4.23 3.71
C ASP A 21 -0.75 4.19 3.30
N GLY A 22 -1.52 5.22 3.62
CA GLY A 22 -2.94 5.31 3.27
C GLY A 22 -3.87 4.55 4.22
N CYS A 23 -3.31 3.71 5.08
CA CYS A 23 -4.01 2.95 6.11
C CYS A 23 -3.79 3.55 7.50
N ALA A 24 -2.61 3.36 8.09
CA ALA A 24 -2.25 3.96 9.37
C ALA A 24 -1.70 5.38 9.22
N MET A 25 -0.93 5.64 8.18
CA MET A 25 -0.23 6.90 7.93
C MET A 25 -0.89 7.69 6.81
N ASP A 26 -1.18 8.99 7.06
CA ASP A 26 -1.71 9.95 6.08
C ASP A 26 -0.59 10.43 5.15
N THR A 27 -0.02 9.50 4.39
CA THR A 27 1.14 9.75 3.53
C THR A 27 0.88 9.46 2.07
N MET A 28 -0.20 8.74 1.76
CA MET A 28 -0.50 8.30 0.41
C MET A 28 -0.77 9.48 -0.54
N ASP A 29 -1.72 10.34 -0.20
CA ASP A 29 -2.13 11.48 -1.03
C ASP A 29 -0.96 12.43 -1.29
N ILE A 30 -0.23 12.85 -0.25
CA ILE A 30 0.88 13.79 -0.41
C ILE A 30 2.02 13.23 -1.26
N LYS A 31 2.34 11.94 -1.10
CA LYS A 31 3.36 11.26 -1.93
C LYS A 31 2.95 11.28 -3.40
N HIS A 32 1.68 10.99 -3.72
CA HIS A 32 1.20 10.99 -5.09
C HIS A 32 1.07 12.38 -5.68
N PHE A 33 0.51 13.34 -4.93
CA PHE A 33 0.31 14.72 -5.41
C PHE A 33 1.60 15.49 -5.59
N GLN A 34 2.59 15.31 -4.71
CA GLN A 34 3.80 16.13 -4.74
C GLN A 34 5.02 15.41 -5.33
N CYS A 35 5.04 14.09 -5.34
CA CYS A 35 6.21 13.33 -5.77
C CYS A 35 5.97 12.50 -7.02
N PHE A 36 5.12 11.50 -6.95
CA PHE A 36 4.99 10.50 -8.03
C PHE A 36 4.52 11.11 -9.34
N GLY A 37 3.34 11.73 -9.36
CA GLY A 37 2.74 12.32 -10.55
C GLY A 37 3.60 13.43 -11.15
N PRO A 38 4.00 14.47 -10.38
CA PRO A 38 4.84 15.55 -10.89
C PRO A 38 6.21 15.08 -11.42
N CYS A 39 6.83 14.07 -10.78
CA CYS A 39 8.07 13.48 -11.31
C CYS A 39 7.83 12.76 -12.64
N MET A 40 6.69 12.08 -12.82
CA MET A 40 6.33 11.44 -14.08
C MET A 40 6.18 12.50 -15.20
N VAL A 41 5.41 13.52 -14.96
CA VAL A 41 5.18 14.59 -15.97
C VAL A 41 6.50 15.19 -16.42
N ARG A 42 7.38 15.57 -15.50
CA ARG A 42 8.72 16.12 -15.79
C ARG A 42 9.63 15.16 -16.53
N GLU A 43 9.72 13.91 -16.09
CA GLU A 43 10.62 12.91 -16.69
C GLU A 43 10.28 12.61 -18.14
N TRP A 44 9.00 12.62 -18.49
CA TRP A 44 8.56 12.38 -19.86
C TRP A 44 8.35 13.68 -20.68
N GLY A 45 8.52 14.88 -20.06
CA GLY A 45 8.31 16.15 -20.71
C GLY A 45 6.86 16.32 -21.19
N LEU A 46 5.91 16.05 -20.30
CA LEU A 46 4.47 16.04 -20.59
C LEU A 46 3.74 17.23 -19.94
N GLU A 47 4.46 18.31 -19.62
CA GLU A 47 3.95 19.49 -18.90
C GLU A 47 2.74 20.13 -19.59
N GLN A 48 2.67 20.02 -20.92
CA GLN A 48 1.53 20.55 -21.70
C GLN A 48 0.19 19.90 -21.31
N TRP A 49 0.23 18.68 -20.76
CA TRP A 49 -0.96 17.88 -20.37
C TRP A 49 -0.96 17.56 -18.88
N GLU A 50 -0.21 18.32 -18.07
CA GLU A 50 0.04 18.04 -16.65
C GLU A 50 -1.25 17.81 -15.87
N GLU A 51 -2.23 18.73 -15.97
CA GLU A 51 -3.48 18.65 -15.22
C GLU A 51 -4.22 17.30 -15.46
N ALA A 52 -4.45 16.96 -16.71
CA ALA A 52 -5.14 15.72 -17.07
C ALA A 52 -4.36 14.46 -16.69
N LEU A 53 -3.02 14.50 -16.77
CA LEU A 53 -2.16 13.39 -16.39
C LEU A 53 -2.09 13.21 -14.88
N LEU A 54 -2.06 14.28 -14.10
CA LEU A 54 -2.08 14.22 -12.64
C LEU A 54 -3.44 13.75 -12.13
N GLU A 55 -4.55 14.18 -12.73
CA GLU A 55 -5.88 13.69 -12.43
C GLU A 55 -5.96 12.17 -12.65
N ARG A 56 -5.53 11.69 -13.84
CA ARG A 56 -5.52 10.26 -14.16
C ARG A 56 -4.56 9.46 -13.27
N TRP A 57 -3.39 10.02 -12.95
CA TRP A 57 -2.45 9.43 -12.01
C TRP A 57 -3.09 9.21 -10.64
N ASN A 58 -3.78 10.21 -10.14
CA ASN A 58 -4.44 10.15 -8.83
C ASN A 58 -5.62 9.17 -8.83
N GLU A 59 -6.42 9.13 -9.90
CA GLU A 59 -7.48 8.15 -10.06
C GLU A 59 -6.94 6.72 -9.98
N VAL A 60 -5.90 6.39 -10.76
CA VAL A 60 -5.28 5.06 -10.81
C VAL A 60 -4.70 4.65 -9.44
N ASN A 61 -4.05 5.58 -8.75
CA ASN A 61 -3.29 5.24 -7.55
C ASN A 61 -4.06 5.42 -6.23
N LEU A 62 -5.09 6.29 -6.20
CA LEU A 62 -5.72 6.72 -4.96
C LEU A 62 -7.22 6.40 -4.88
N TYR A 63 -7.96 6.47 -6.00
CA TYR A 63 -9.42 6.55 -5.95
C TYR A 63 -10.15 5.46 -6.74
N SER A 64 -9.45 4.41 -7.18
CA SER A 64 -10.04 3.31 -7.93
C SER A 64 -9.59 1.95 -7.39
N MET A 65 -10.12 0.87 -7.97
CA MET A 65 -9.73 -0.51 -7.63
C MET A 65 -8.27 -0.86 -8.00
N THR A 66 -7.51 0.10 -8.51
CA THR A 66 -6.06 -0.01 -8.69
C THR A 66 -5.27 0.71 -7.58
N ARG A 67 -5.94 1.24 -6.53
CA ARG A 67 -5.29 1.85 -5.37
C ARG A 67 -4.21 0.94 -4.79
N GLY A 68 -3.04 1.51 -4.48
CA GLY A 68 -1.90 0.77 -3.93
C GLY A 68 -1.20 -0.18 -4.90
N ILE A 69 -1.53 -0.11 -6.20
CA ILE A 69 -0.83 -0.87 -7.24
C ILE A 69 0.67 -0.52 -7.26
N ASN A 70 1.51 -1.48 -7.66
CA ASN A 70 2.94 -1.23 -7.78
C ASN A 70 3.22 0.00 -8.66
N ARG A 71 4.15 0.88 -8.23
CA ARG A 71 4.46 2.16 -8.90
C ARG A 71 4.78 2.03 -10.38
N PHE A 72 5.45 0.95 -10.81
CA PHE A 72 5.78 0.72 -12.22
C PHE A 72 4.55 0.29 -13.03
N LYS A 73 3.64 -0.47 -12.42
CA LYS A 73 2.35 -0.81 -13.05
C LYS A 73 1.50 0.43 -13.24
N ALA A 74 1.38 1.29 -12.22
CA ALA A 74 0.69 2.56 -12.34
C ALA A 74 1.31 3.46 -13.42
N LEU A 75 2.65 3.54 -13.45
CA LEU A 75 3.39 4.28 -14.45
C LEU A 75 3.11 3.75 -15.86
N ALA A 76 3.11 2.43 -16.04
CA ALA A 76 2.81 1.79 -17.33
C ALA A 76 1.40 2.12 -17.82
N ILE A 77 0.38 2.07 -16.95
CA ILE A 77 -1.01 2.41 -17.28
C ILE A 77 -1.08 3.85 -17.80
N VAL A 78 -0.64 4.81 -17.00
CA VAL A 78 -0.80 6.23 -17.33
C VAL A 78 0.03 6.63 -18.56
N LEU A 79 1.26 6.12 -18.68
CA LEU A 79 2.10 6.42 -19.85
C LEU A 79 1.61 5.74 -21.14
N HIS A 80 1.06 4.54 -21.06
CA HIS A 80 0.46 3.88 -22.23
C HIS A 80 -0.75 4.66 -22.74
N GLU A 81 -1.64 5.09 -21.85
CA GLU A 81 -2.77 5.97 -22.19
C GLU A 81 -2.29 7.32 -22.76
N ALA A 82 -1.29 7.93 -22.13
CA ALA A 82 -0.69 9.19 -22.62
C ALA A 82 -0.06 9.05 -24.00
N SER A 83 0.59 7.90 -24.27
CA SER A 83 1.19 7.60 -25.57
C SER A 83 0.15 7.54 -26.70
N GLY A 84 -1.00 6.94 -26.43
CA GLY A 84 -2.11 6.87 -27.39
C GLY A 84 -2.88 8.17 -27.58
N LYS A 85 -2.98 9.00 -26.51
CA LYS A 85 -3.84 10.19 -26.54
C LYS A 85 -3.11 11.51 -26.85
N TYR A 86 -1.89 11.66 -26.39
CA TYR A 86 -1.19 12.95 -26.43
C TYR A 86 0.08 12.94 -27.27
N ARG A 87 1.02 12.05 -26.97
CA ARG A 87 2.32 12.01 -27.63
C ARG A 87 2.93 10.62 -27.53
N SER A 88 3.32 10.04 -28.67
CA SER A 88 4.01 8.75 -28.73
C SER A 88 5.19 8.69 -27.75
N ILE A 89 5.29 7.59 -27.00
CA ILE A 89 6.36 7.30 -26.05
C ILE A 89 7.11 6.07 -26.51
N ASP A 90 8.35 6.27 -26.94
CA ASP A 90 9.19 5.19 -27.45
C ASP A 90 9.46 4.14 -26.39
N GLY A 91 9.21 2.87 -26.71
CA GLY A 91 9.47 1.74 -25.84
C GLY A 91 8.41 1.44 -24.80
N ILE A 92 7.27 2.16 -24.80
CA ILE A 92 6.21 1.98 -23.81
C ILE A 92 5.63 0.56 -23.82
N ASP A 93 5.40 -0.05 -24.99
CA ASP A 93 4.84 -1.41 -25.08
C ASP A 93 5.76 -2.47 -24.46
N ALA A 94 7.07 -2.28 -24.58
CA ALA A 94 8.04 -3.16 -23.92
C ALA A 94 8.01 -2.98 -22.40
N PHE A 95 7.82 -1.75 -21.91
CA PHE A 95 7.71 -1.44 -20.49
C PHE A 95 6.42 -2.02 -19.90
N VAL A 96 5.29 -1.89 -20.59
CA VAL A 96 4.01 -2.52 -20.19
C VAL A 96 4.17 -4.03 -20.07
N ARG A 97 4.71 -4.70 -21.10
CA ARG A 97 4.95 -6.16 -21.03
C ARG A 97 5.85 -6.56 -19.87
N TRP A 98 6.88 -5.78 -19.58
CA TRP A 98 7.73 -6.04 -18.41
C TRP A 98 6.93 -5.94 -17.10
N CYS A 99 6.09 -4.91 -16.94
CA CYS A 99 5.25 -4.76 -15.76
C CYS A 99 4.23 -5.91 -15.56
N GLU A 100 3.85 -6.59 -16.65
CA GLU A 100 2.94 -7.73 -16.62
C GLU A 100 3.64 -9.05 -16.31
N THR A 101 4.89 -9.22 -16.77
CA THR A 101 5.56 -10.52 -16.80
C THR A 101 6.76 -10.66 -15.86
N ALA A 102 7.30 -9.56 -15.36
CA ALA A 102 8.47 -9.62 -14.50
C ALA A 102 8.12 -10.23 -13.12
N PRO A 103 8.98 -11.12 -12.60
CA PRO A 103 8.77 -11.73 -11.30
C PRO A 103 8.89 -10.72 -10.15
N GLU A 104 9.62 -9.63 -10.36
CA GLU A 104 9.83 -8.55 -9.39
C GLU A 104 9.78 -7.20 -10.08
N LEU A 105 9.03 -6.27 -9.49
CA LEU A 105 8.88 -4.88 -9.94
C LEU A 105 9.48 -3.92 -8.90
N SER A 106 10.80 -3.77 -8.94
CA SER A 106 11.55 -2.83 -8.11
C SER A 106 12.55 -2.02 -8.94
N GLY A 107 13.02 -0.89 -8.40
CA GLY A 107 14.08 -0.10 -9.03
C GLY A 107 15.39 -0.90 -9.14
N GLU A 108 15.64 -1.80 -8.19
CA GLU A 108 16.80 -2.68 -8.20
C GLU A 108 16.69 -3.73 -9.32
N ALA A 109 15.55 -4.43 -9.41
CA ALA A 109 15.28 -5.38 -10.49
C ALA A 109 15.41 -4.71 -11.86
N LEU A 110 14.81 -3.50 -12.01
CA LEU A 110 14.91 -2.71 -13.23
C LEU A 110 16.37 -2.36 -13.57
N SER A 111 17.17 -1.94 -12.59
CA SER A 111 18.58 -1.55 -12.82
C SER A 111 19.48 -2.69 -13.27
N LYS A 112 19.12 -3.94 -12.95
CA LYS A 112 19.88 -5.15 -13.32
C LYS A 112 19.56 -5.67 -14.72
N MET A 113 18.54 -5.12 -15.38
CA MET A 113 18.13 -5.56 -16.72
C MET A 113 19.10 -5.05 -17.79
N LYS A 114 19.64 -5.96 -18.61
CA LYS A 114 20.49 -5.62 -19.75
C LYS A 114 19.79 -4.75 -20.82
N THR A 115 18.46 -4.79 -20.87
CA THR A 115 17.64 -4.04 -21.81
C THR A 115 17.43 -2.58 -21.42
N VAL A 116 17.77 -2.17 -20.19
CA VAL A 116 17.62 -0.78 -19.74
C VAL A 116 18.42 0.18 -20.62
N GLU A 117 19.67 -0.17 -20.96
CA GLU A 117 20.54 0.68 -21.78
C GLU A 117 20.02 0.84 -23.23
N ALA A 118 19.25 -0.12 -23.72
CA ALA A 118 18.74 -0.13 -25.10
C ALA A 118 17.33 0.49 -25.25
N ASN A 119 16.65 0.83 -24.15
CA ASN A 119 15.26 1.31 -24.21
C ASN A 119 15.07 2.55 -23.34
N VAL A 120 14.77 3.66 -23.99
CA VAL A 120 14.60 5.00 -23.35
C VAL A 120 13.51 4.98 -22.27
N CYS A 121 12.41 4.24 -22.46
CA CYS A 121 11.34 4.17 -21.47
C CYS A 121 11.81 3.54 -20.17
N PHE A 122 12.62 2.48 -20.22
CA PHE A 122 13.19 1.84 -19.03
C PHE A 122 14.21 2.75 -18.31
N GLN A 123 15.05 3.46 -19.07
CA GLN A 123 15.97 4.45 -18.49
C GLN A 123 15.22 5.53 -17.73
N LYS A 124 14.18 6.10 -18.34
CA LYS A 124 13.33 7.09 -17.73
C LYS A 124 12.56 6.56 -16.52
N ALA A 125 12.04 5.33 -16.57
CA ALA A 125 11.37 4.71 -15.44
C ALA A 125 12.31 4.54 -14.23
N LEU A 126 13.57 4.19 -14.47
CA LEU A 126 14.58 4.10 -13.41
C LEU A 126 14.94 5.49 -12.85
N SER A 127 15.15 6.48 -13.72
CA SER A 127 15.39 7.88 -13.36
C SER A 127 14.22 8.44 -12.53
N TRP A 128 13.00 8.24 -13.02
CA TRP A 128 11.77 8.63 -12.33
C TRP A 128 11.68 8.01 -10.93
N SER A 129 11.92 6.70 -10.81
CA SER A 129 11.84 6.02 -9.52
C SER A 129 12.83 6.59 -8.50
N LYS A 130 14.06 6.96 -8.94
CA LYS A 130 15.04 7.64 -8.09
C LYS A 130 14.60 9.05 -7.72
N ALA A 131 14.08 9.81 -8.69
CA ALA A 131 13.58 11.18 -8.47
C ALA A 131 12.40 11.19 -7.48
N VAL A 132 11.49 10.22 -7.59
CA VAL A 132 10.37 10.05 -6.65
C VAL A 132 10.88 9.79 -5.23
N ASN A 133 11.82 8.86 -5.05
CA ASN A 133 12.38 8.57 -3.73
C ASN A 133 13.01 9.83 -3.11
N ALA A 134 13.84 10.55 -3.87
CA ALA A 134 14.45 11.80 -3.42
C ALA A 134 13.42 12.91 -3.13
N ALA A 135 12.29 12.94 -3.83
CA ALA A 135 11.21 13.89 -3.55
C ALA A 135 10.46 13.53 -2.25
N ILE A 136 10.20 12.24 -2.02
CA ILE A 136 9.56 11.74 -0.78
C ILE A 136 10.43 12.06 0.45
N GLU A 137 11.74 11.88 0.36
CA GLU A 137 12.68 12.20 1.44
C GLU A 137 12.62 13.70 1.83
N ARG A 138 12.30 14.59 0.88
CA ARG A 138 12.19 16.04 1.11
C ARG A 138 10.82 16.50 1.61
N LEU A 139 9.84 15.60 1.68
CA LEU A 139 8.54 15.97 2.22
C LEU A 139 8.68 16.38 3.69
N PRO A 140 7.95 17.44 4.11
CA PRO A 140 7.97 17.89 5.50
C PRO A 140 7.57 16.75 6.46
N GLU A 141 8.28 16.65 7.56
CA GLU A 141 8.01 15.61 8.57
C GLU A 141 6.58 15.75 9.17
N GLU A 142 6.11 16.99 9.29
CA GLU A 142 4.76 17.30 9.79
C GLU A 142 3.65 16.79 8.85
N ALA A 143 3.97 16.54 7.60
CA ALA A 143 3.05 15.96 6.61
C ALA A 143 2.99 14.44 6.67
N LYS A 144 3.90 13.79 7.41
CA LYS A 144 3.98 12.34 7.57
C LYS A 144 3.44 11.95 8.96
N LYS A 145 2.13 12.03 9.15
CA LYS A 145 1.43 11.79 10.42
C LYS A 145 0.42 10.63 10.28
N PRO A 146 0.04 9.99 11.39
CA PRO A 146 -1.04 9.01 11.37
C PRO A 146 -2.39 9.70 11.16
N TYR A 147 -3.37 8.95 10.64
CA TYR A 147 -4.75 9.41 10.67
C TYR A 147 -5.29 9.50 12.10
N ASP A 148 -6.30 10.34 12.30
CA ASP A 148 -6.97 10.46 13.57
C ASP A 148 -7.60 9.11 13.97
N GLY A 149 -7.39 8.71 15.23
CA GLY A 149 -7.90 7.44 15.77
C GLY A 149 -6.96 6.25 15.64
N VAL A 150 -5.87 6.35 14.84
CA VAL A 150 -4.89 5.27 14.65
C VAL A 150 -4.21 4.90 15.96
N ALA A 151 -3.68 5.87 16.68
CA ALA A 151 -2.94 5.61 17.92
C ALA A 151 -3.80 4.92 18.97
N GLU A 152 -5.04 5.37 19.12
CA GLU A 152 -6.01 4.76 20.04
C GLU A 152 -6.42 3.36 19.60
N GLY A 153 -6.64 3.17 18.29
CA GLY A 153 -7.01 1.87 17.71
C GLY A 153 -5.90 0.84 17.89
N ILE A 154 -4.65 1.22 17.56
CA ILE A 154 -3.48 0.32 17.70
C ILE A 154 -3.23 -0.03 19.17
N ARG A 155 -3.29 0.93 20.09
CA ARG A 155 -3.12 0.67 21.54
C ARG A 155 -4.18 -0.30 22.05
N ALA A 156 -5.45 -0.08 21.72
CA ALA A 156 -6.54 -0.97 22.12
C ALA A 156 -6.36 -2.38 21.55
N ALA A 157 -5.95 -2.47 20.29
CA ALA A 157 -5.66 -3.74 19.63
C ALA A 157 -4.46 -4.46 20.27
N HIS A 158 -3.38 -3.73 20.57
CA HIS A 158 -2.16 -4.29 21.16
C HIS A 158 -2.39 -4.87 22.56
N GLU A 159 -3.41 -4.46 23.30
CA GLU A 159 -3.75 -5.09 24.58
C GLU A 159 -4.19 -6.56 24.42
N LYS A 160 -4.75 -6.94 23.28
CA LYS A 160 -5.42 -8.23 23.03
C LYS A 160 -4.80 -9.06 21.91
N ALA A 161 -4.12 -8.41 20.96
CA ALA A 161 -3.54 -9.04 19.78
C ALA A 161 -2.07 -8.66 19.62
N ASP A 162 -1.26 -9.54 19.04
CA ASP A 162 0.05 -9.17 18.51
C ASP A 162 -0.14 -8.28 17.28
N ILE A 163 0.72 -7.30 17.09
CA ILE A 163 0.61 -6.32 16.00
C ILE A 163 1.78 -6.48 15.04
N ALA A 164 1.46 -6.72 13.77
CA ALA A 164 2.43 -6.75 12.68
C ALA A 164 2.20 -5.58 11.72
N ILE A 165 3.23 -4.80 11.43
CA ILE A 165 3.19 -3.91 10.27
C ILE A 165 3.45 -4.76 9.04
N VAL A 166 2.58 -4.69 8.02
CA VAL A 166 2.70 -5.42 6.76
C VAL A 166 2.54 -4.44 5.61
N SER A 167 3.64 -3.87 5.14
CA SER A 167 3.65 -2.76 4.17
C SER A 167 4.46 -3.09 2.91
N SER A 168 4.09 -2.50 1.78
CA SER A 168 4.87 -2.54 0.54
C SER A 168 5.88 -1.38 0.43
N ALA A 169 6.03 -0.56 1.47
CA ALA A 169 6.93 0.58 1.51
C ALA A 169 8.37 0.17 1.90
N ASN A 170 9.28 1.14 1.82
CA ASN A 170 10.66 0.98 2.28
C ASN A 170 10.71 0.84 3.81
N LYS A 171 11.48 -0.13 4.32
CA LYS A 171 11.58 -0.45 5.74
C LYS A 171 12.03 0.72 6.61
N GLN A 172 13.08 1.42 6.18
CA GLN A 172 13.60 2.54 6.94
C GLN A 172 12.53 3.65 7.10
N ALA A 173 11.84 4.00 6.01
CA ALA A 173 10.79 5.01 6.03
C ALA A 173 9.65 4.62 6.98
N VAL A 174 9.17 3.36 6.93
CA VAL A 174 8.12 2.86 7.81
C VAL A 174 8.54 2.95 9.28
N VAL A 175 9.73 2.45 9.60
CA VAL A 175 10.23 2.45 10.99
C VAL A 175 10.36 3.88 11.52
N GLU A 176 10.99 4.79 10.75
CA GLU A 176 11.18 6.19 11.16
C GLU A 176 9.83 6.93 11.35
N GLU A 177 8.87 6.74 10.44
CA GLU A 177 7.55 7.34 10.53
C GLU A 177 6.78 6.84 11.76
N TRP A 178 6.76 5.52 11.99
CA TRP A 178 6.05 4.93 13.13
C TRP A 178 6.72 5.24 14.47
N GLU A 179 8.06 5.26 14.52
CA GLU A 179 8.82 5.64 15.72
C GLU A 179 8.55 7.09 16.12
N ARG A 180 8.65 8.01 15.16
CA ARG A 180 8.38 9.44 15.38
C ARG A 180 6.96 9.70 15.87
N CYS A 181 5.99 8.94 15.39
CA CYS A 181 4.60 9.05 15.82
C CYS A 181 4.28 8.29 17.12
N GLY A 182 5.27 7.64 17.73
CA GLY A 182 5.11 6.88 18.97
C GLY A 182 4.25 5.62 18.82
N LEU A 183 4.15 5.06 17.61
CA LEU A 183 3.37 3.86 17.29
C LEU A 183 4.19 2.59 17.36
N LEU A 184 5.51 2.67 17.06
CA LEU A 184 6.39 1.52 17.00
C LEU A 184 6.45 0.68 18.30
N PRO A 185 6.36 1.26 19.52
CA PRO A 185 6.32 0.48 20.75
C PRO A 185 5.09 -0.45 20.91
N PHE A 186 4.07 -0.26 20.09
CA PHE A 186 2.86 -1.09 20.06
C PHE A 186 2.87 -2.10 18.91
N THR A 187 4.05 -2.39 18.33
CA THR A 187 4.22 -3.36 17.25
C THR A 187 5.18 -4.46 17.66
N ASP A 188 4.87 -5.69 17.28
CA ASP A 188 5.68 -6.86 17.62
C ASP A 188 6.63 -7.26 16.49
N ILE A 189 6.27 -6.93 15.23
CA ILE A 189 7.12 -7.18 14.05
C ILE A 189 6.83 -6.16 12.93
N VAL A 190 7.87 -5.80 12.18
CA VAL A 190 7.78 -4.90 11.02
C VAL A 190 8.22 -5.65 9.77
N LEU A 191 7.26 -5.89 8.86
CA LEU A 191 7.44 -6.57 7.58
C LEU A 191 7.15 -5.60 6.44
N THR A 192 8.09 -5.48 5.51
CA THR A 192 8.03 -4.49 4.43
C THR A 192 8.34 -5.13 3.09
N GLN A 193 8.54 -4.34 2.04
CA GLN A 193 8.86 -4.85 0.71
C GLN A 193 10.09 -5.78 0.68
N THR A 194 11.00 -5.66 1.63
CA THR A 194 12.22 -6.49 1.71
C THR A 194 11.95 -7.91 2.20
N GLU A 195 10.89 -8.09 2.97
CA GLU A 195 10.49 -9.40 3.49
C GLU A 195 9.60 -10.17 2.51
N GLY A 196 8.99 -9.47 1.53
CA GLY A 196 8.19 -10.10 0.49
C GLY A 196 6.83 -9.44 0.25
N SER A 197 5.95 -10.12 -0.47
CA SER A 197 4.57 -9.64 -0.66
C SER A 197 3.77 -9.71 0.64
N LYS A 198 2.72 -8.88 0.77
CA LYS A 198 1.82 -8.91 1.93
C LYS A 198 1.23 -10.31 2.17
N ALA A 199 0.82 -10.99 1.10
CA ALA A 199 0.30 -12.36 1.20
C ALA A 199 1.37 -13.33 1.74
N TYR A 200 2.61 -13.22 1.28
CA TYR A 200 3.72 -14.02 1.78
C TYR A 200 4.00 -13.71 3.26
N CYS A 201 4.05 -12.44 3.64
CA CYS A 201 4.26 -12.05 5.04
C CYS A 201 3.18 -12.63 5.96
N ILE A 202 1.91 -12.54 5.57
CA ILE A 202 0.80 -13.12 6.35
C ILE A 202 0.94 -14.65 6.43
N SER A 203 1.29 -15.34 5.33
CA SER A 203 1.48 -16.79 5.34
C SER A 203 2.57 -17.24 6.32
N ARG A 204 3.68 -16.49 6.38
CA ARG A 204 4.79 -16.76 7.31
C ARG A 204 4.41 -16.49 8.77
N LEU A 205 3.60 -15.43 9.01
CA LEU A 205 3.10 -15.15 10.37
C LEU A 205 2.14 -16.25 10.87
N LEU A 206 1.35 -16.85 9.98
CA LEU A 206 0.47 -17.98 10.32
C LEU A 206 1.28 -19.22 10.80
N GLU A 207 2.53 -19.41 10.35
CA GLU A 207 3.40 -20.49 10.80
C GLU A 207 3.75 -20.37 12.30
N ALA A 208 3.58 -19.21 12.93
CA ALA A 208 3.69 -19.03 14.37
C ALA A 208 2.52 -19.63 15.16
N GLY A 209 1.55 -20.24 14.49
CA GLY A 209 0.46 -21.01 15.09
C GLY A 209 -0.81 -20.22 15.39
N TYR A 210 -1.06 -19.13 14.67
CA TYR A 210 -2.37 -18.45 14.72
C TYR A 210 -3.42 -19.19 13.90
N GLU A 211 -4.62 -19.31 14.46
CA GLU A 211 -5.78 -19.71 13.71
C GLU A 211 -6.15 -18.61 12.70
N ARG A 212 -6.64 -19.00 11.50
CA ARG A 212 -6.92 -18.03 10.43
C ARG A 212 -7.98 -17.00 10.82
N ASP A 213 -8.98 -17.42 11.59
CA ASP A 213 -10.05 -16.56 12.10
C ASP A 213 -9.57 -15.62 13.24
N HIS A 214 -8.37 -15.87 13.76
CA HIS A 214 -7.69 -15.04 14.76
C HIS A 214 -6.63 -14.09 14.13
N VAL A 215 -6.61 -13.98 12.80
CA VAL A 215 -5.75 -13.04 12.08
C VAL A 215 -6.60 -12.06 11.29
N LEU A 216 -6.33 -10.76 11.47
CA LEU A 216 -7.02 -9.67 10.79
C LEU A 216 -6.01 -8.84 9.99
N MET A 217 -6.25 -8.62 8.71
CA MET A 217 -5.53 -7.63 7.91
C MET A 217 -6.33 -6.32 7.84
N ILE A 218 -5.73 -5.23 8.29
CA ILE A 218 -6.26 -3.87 8.16
C ILE A 218 -5.52 -3.17 7.02
N GLY A 219 -6.26 -2.68 6.02
CA GLY A 219 -5.66 -2.04 4.86
C GLY A 219 -6.65 -1.19 4.07
N ASP A 220 -6.13 -0.37 3.17
CA ASP A 220 -6.91 0.61 2.39
C ASP A 220 -6.90 0.32 0.87
N ALA A 221 -6.22 -0.75 0.47
CA ALA A 221 -6.02 -1.10 -0.93
C ALA A 221 -6.56 -2.49 -1.28
N PRO A 222 -6.98 -2.73 -2.55
CA PRO A 222 -7.37 -4.07 -3.01
C PRO A 222 -6.31 -5.14 -2.79
N GLY A 223 -5.03 -4.76 -2.79
CA GLY A 223 -3.92 -5.66 -2.49
C GLY A 223 -3.96 -6.23 -1.07
N ASP A 224 -4.49 -5.48 -0.10
CA ASP A 224 -4.66 -5.92 1.29
C ASP A 224 -5.77 -6.95 1.41
N HIS A 225 -6.92 -6.65 0.80
CA HIS A 225 -8.05 -7.56 0.72
C HIS A 225 -7.66 -8.87 0.02
N GLN A 226 -6.91 -8.78 -1.09
CA GLN A 226 -6.41 -9.95 -1.80
C GLN A 226 -5.45 -10.77 -0.94
N ALA A 227 -4.53 -10.13 -0.22
CA ALA A 227 -3.57 -10.80 0.66
C ALA A 227 -4.27 -11.53 1.81
N ALA A 228 -5.30 -10.91 2.41
CA ALA A 228 -6.15 -11.54 3.42
C ALA A 228 -6.88 -12.76 2.84
N GLY A 229 -7.53 -12.62 1.69
CA GLY A 229 -8.27 -13.69 1.03
C GLY A 229 -7.40 -14.89 0.63
N GLN A 230 -6.19 -14.65 0.10
CA GLN A 230 -5.23 -15.71 -0.24
C GLN A 230 -4.81 -16.54 0.97
N ASN A 231 -4.78 -15.94 2.15
CA ASN A 231 -4.44 -16.62 3.39
C ASN A 231 -5.65 -17.12 4.17
N GLY A 232 -6.87 -16.79 3.74
CA GLY A 232 -8.11 -17.13 4.44
C GLY A 232 -8.24 -16.44 5.80
N VAL A 233 -7.62 -15.28 5.99
CA VAL A 233 -7.71 -14.45 7.21
C VAL A 233 -8.77 -13.37 7.07
N CYS A 234 -9.16 -12.74 8.18
CA CYS A 234 -10.14 -11.65 8.17
C CYS A 234 -9.54 -10.37 7.53
N TYR A 235 -10.41 -9.56 6.92
CA TYR A 235 -10.04 -8.27 6.35
C TYR A 235 -10.91 -7.14 6.91
N TYR A 236 -10.27 -6.05 7.36
CA TYR A 236 -10.94 -4.82 7.75
C TYR A 236 -10.46 -3.65 6.89
N PRO A 237 -11.34 -2.98 6.12
CA PRO A 237 -10.96 -1.88 5.25
C PRO A 237 -10.85 -0.55 5.97
N ILE A 238 -9.83 0.22 5.62
CA ILE A 238 -9.78 1.66 5.87
C ILE A 238 -10.29 2.35 4.60
N LEU A 239 -11.43 3.03 4.72
CA LEU A 239 -12.12 3.65 3.58
C LEU A 239 -11.49 4.98 3.21
N VAL A 240 -11.16 5.15 1.93
CA VAL A 240 -10.55 6.36 1.38
C VAL A 240 -11.45 7.58 1.63
N LYS A 241 -10.86 8.69 2.11
CA LYS A 241 -11.54 9.91 2.56
C LYS A 241 -12.45 9.72 3.80
N ARG A 242 -12.36 8.56 4.45
CA ARG A 242 -13.07 8.22 5.68
C ARG A 242 -12.17 7.48 6.68
N GLU A 243 -10.87 7.68 6.57
CA GLU A 243 -9.86 6.91 7.31
C GLU A 243 -10.06 7.08 8.83
N ALA A 244 -10.22 8.30 9.31
CA ALA A 244 -10.51 8.58 10.73
C ALA A 244 -11.81 7.93 11.22
N GLN A 245 -12.84 7.90 10.38
CA GLN A 245 -14.11 7.21 10.70
C GLN A 245 -13.88 5.70 10.76
N SER A 246 -13.13 5.12 9.81
CA SER A 246 -12.81 3.69 9.78
C SER A 246 -12.03 3.27 11.02
N TRP A 247 -11.03 4.03 11.44
CA TRP A 247 -10.26 3.76 12.65
C TRP A 247 -11.11 3.87 13.92
N ARG A 248 -12.04 4.83 13.97
CA ARG A 248 -13.00 4.92 15.08
C ARG A 248 -13.90 3.69 15.13
N GLN A 249 -14.50 3.30 14.01
CA GLN A 249 -15.36 2.13 13.92
C GLN A 249 -14.59 0.83 14.23
N PHE A 250 -13.32 0.74 13.79
CA PHE A 250 -12.47 -0.37 14.18
C PHE A 250 -12.38 -0.51 15.68
N ARG A 251 -12.04 0.56 16.39
CA ARG A 251 -11.89 0.57 17.85
C ARG A 251 -13.21 0.32 18.59
N GLU A 252 -14.32 0.89 18.13
CA GLU A 252 -15.60 0.89 18.84
C GLU A 252 -16.46 -0.36 18.55
N GLU A 253 -16.20 -1.07 17.43
CA GLU A 253 -17.03 -2.19 17.01
C GLU A 253 -16.22 -3.36 16.45
N ALA A 254 -15.42 -3.14 15.40
CA ALA A 254 -14.81 -4.23 14.63
C ALA A 254 -13.83 -5.05 15.48
N LEU A 255 -13.05 -4.42 16.34
CA LEU A 255 -12.09 -5.08 17.22
C LEU A 255 -12.80 -6.05 18.18
N GLU A 256 -13.90 -5.62 18.84
CA GLU A 256 -14.66 -6.49 19.71
C GLU A 256 -15.27 -7.68 18.97
N ARG A 257 -15.85 -7.44 17.80
CA ARG A 257 -16.40 -8.49 16.94
C ARG A 257 -15.34 -9.50 16.53
N PHE A 258 -14.15 -9.03 16.19
CA PHE A 258 -13.01 -9.88 15.84
C PHE A 258 -12.59 -10.77 17.03
N LEU A 259 -12.44 -10.20 18.21
CA LEU A 259 -12.01 -10.90 19.41
C LEU A 259 -13.07 -11.90 19.96
N ASN A 260 -14.34 -11.68 19.69
CA ASN A 260 -15.41 -12.58 20.14
C ASN A 260 -15.92 -13.54 19.05
N GLY A 261 -15.28 -13.58 17.86
CA GLY A 261 -15.61 -14.47 16.76
C GLY A 261 -16.86 -14.10 15.96
N SER A 262 -17.47 -12.92 16.18
CA SER A 262 -18.65 -12.44 15.42
C SER A 262 -18.31 -11.54 14.23
N TYR A 263 -17.02 -11.44 13.88
CA TYR A 263 -16.56 -10.62 12.75
C TYR A 263 -16.86 -11.26 11.41
N ARG A 264 -16.54 -12.55 11.26
CA ARG A 264 -16.74 -13.31 10.02
C ARG A 264 -18.20 -13.39 9.60
N GLY A 265 -18.41 -13.41 8.29
CA GLY A 265 -19.74 -13.53 7.71
C GLY A 265 -20.39 -12.18 7.47
N GLY A 266 -21.55 -11.90 8.10
CA GLY A 266 -22.34 -10.71 7.75
C GLY A 266 -21.62 -9.38 7.92
N TYR A 267 -20.87 -9.19 9.01
CA TYR A 267 -20.16 -7.95 9.27
C TYR A 267 -18.97 -7.76 8.32
N GLU A 268 -18.13 -8.77 8.15
CA GLU A 268 -17.01 -8.75 7.21
C GLU A 268 -17.46 -8.51 5.78
N ASN A 269 -18.54 -9.19 5.33
CA ASN A 269 -19.09 -8.99 4.01
C ASN A 269 -19.62 -7.56 3.79
N GLN A 270 -20.22 -6.95 4.82
CA GLN A 270 -20.65 -5.56 4.76
C GLN A 270 -19.45 -4.61 4.63
N CYS A 271 -18.39 -4.82 5.43
CA CYS A 271 -17.15 -4.04 5.35
C CYS A 271 -16.52 -4.13 3.95
N ALA A 272 -16.46 -5.35 3.38
CA ALA A 272 -15.93 -5.56 2.02
C ALA A 272 -16.79 -4.87 0.95
N ALA A 273 -18.12 -4.94 1.05
CA ALA A 273 -19.03 -4.26 0.13
C ALA A 273 -18.90 -2.72 0.21
N ASP A 274 -18.76 -2.17 1.41
CA ASP A 274 -18.54 -0.74 1.61
C ASP A 274 -17.19 -0.28 1.02
N PHE A 275 -16.15 -1.11 1.12
CA PHE A 275 -14.85 -0.88 0.51
C PHE A 275 -14.93 -0.85 -1.03
N GLU A 276 -15.51 -1.86 -1.64
CA GLU A 276 -15.69 -1.93 -3.09
C GLU A 276 -16.50 -0.73 -3.61
N LYS A 277 -17.59 -0.39 -2.92
CA LYS A 277 -18.40 0.78 -3.26
C LYS A 277 -17.63 2.10 -3.09
N ASN A 278 -16.75 2.19 -2.10
CA ASN A 278 -15.94 3.40 -1.87
C ASN A 278 -14.93 3.64 -3.00
N LEU A 279 -14.25 2.60 -3.49
CA LEU A 279 -13.29 2.69 -4.59
C LEU A 279 -13.94 2.60 -5.98
N GLY A 280 -15.07 1.91 -6.13
CA GLY A 280 -15.77 1.76 -7.40
C GLY A 280 -16.57 3.00 -7.85
N LYS A 281 -16.74 4.01 -7.00
CA LYS A 281 -17.44 5.25 -7.35
C LYS A 281 -16.70 6.17 -8.33
N GLY A 282 -15.45 5.87 -8.67
CA GLY A 282 -14.69 6.60 -9.70
C GLY A 282 -15.19 6.35 -11.13
N GLU A 283 -16.00 5.33 -11.36
CA GLU A 283 -16.51 4.98 -12.71
C GLU A 283 -17.83 5.66 -13.12
N ASN A 284 -18.50 6.43 -12.22
CA ASN A 284 -19.83 6.95 -12.46
C ASN A 284 -19.98 8.49 -12.31
N ASN A 285 -18.98 9.28 -12.65
CA ASN A 285 -19.15 10.71 -12.89
C ASN A 285 -18.58 11.06 -14.27
N GLY A 286 -19.21 10.51 -15.31
CA GLY A 286 -19.08 10.94 -16.69
C GLY A 286 -20.20 11.93 -17.04
#